data_cad8bfb26ad010510b34fe05fd8f89e2
#
_entry.id   cad8bfb26ad010510b34fe05fd8f89e2
#
_cell.length_a   1.000
_cell.length_b   1.000
_cell.length_c   1.000
_cell.angle_alpha   90.00
_cell.angle_beta   90.00
_cell.angle_gamma   90.00
#
_symmetry.space_group_name_H-M   'P 1'
#
loop_
_entity.id
_entity.type
_entity.pdbx_description
1 polymer ?
#
loop_
_entity_poly.entity_id
_entity_poly.type
_entity_poly.pdbx_seq_one_letter_code
_entity_poly.pdbx_strand_id
1 'polypeptide(L)'
;MEDRTYTYQAILFDTRSIQKYIFSSNRLKANIGASHLVDRVFDDVLLPTVRGELGADVLDDTSWEQPEMIDWTDMRTAVRVGYIGGGNALLLFRTETGHETLRSIVSAFTKKLLEKAPGLRTGAAIGTMTLRADGSYAGASDHSDAPNDLTRLIHKLKDFQNTVIPTVNVPYTGLTLVCSESGETANVWMRDEKEPNGDKESDDVASVPANVRMRDEKAPNGRFYAWEVAEKLRVAMPQDGKPAAVQTALMEKLQSFLPPKERENFRKNYAFPMKFNQLGQQTPKNDIAVVHIDGNNMGKKFQECKTLTTRIQRSLAIRDTTIAAFAALVQNIVAHIERYRDTLVLGTDQKRTLLPIRPLVLGGDDMTFVCAAKVAVEFASFVMRHLVHDDTEGRTPIDSCGGITIMNTSYPFFRGYQMAEELCAAGKKRMRESKEASCWLDFAILHGDRASTLAQFRAQEYTGVCGDLHFGPYRVDADAGAMDSLAALLAGARGMRKLPNNKVKELRRVLIYSAHEQQQFLAQLGYLGMRIPSPEAWRDYEKDLWGKDKRTPYMDAVELMDYIIEDEEVCI
;
A
#
# COMPACT_ATOMS: atom_id res chain seq x y z
N MET A 1 17.53 42.18 -11.59
CA MET A 1 18.18 41.62 -10.38
C MET A 1 19.01 40.46 -10.85
N GLU A 2 20.32 40.54 -10.62
CA GLU A 2 21.29 39.61 -11.13
C GLU A 2 21.04 38.18 -10.66
N ASP A 3 21.39 37.25 -11.50
CA ASP A 3 21.31 35.79 -11.42
C ASP A 3 22.20 35.23 -10.27
N ARG A 4 22.01 35.78 -9.05
CA ARG A 4 22.81 35.40 -7.89
C ARG A 4 22.42 33.98 -7.45
N THR A 5 23.40 33.11 -7.40
CA THR A 5 23.26 31.71 -7.02
C THR A 5 23.85 31.44 -5.65
N TYR A 6 23.23 30.50 -4.93
CA TYR A 6 23.63 30.08 -3.59
C TYR A 6 23.91 28.58 -3.63
N THR A 7 25.11 28.21 -3.21
CA THR A 7 25.56 26.81 -3.24
C THR A 7 25.49 26.21 -1.85
N TYR A 8 24.97 24.99 -1.77
CA TYR A 8 24.84 24.19 -0.56
C TYR A 8 25.58 22.87 -0.75
N GLN A 9 26.12 22.30 0.33
CA GLN A 9 26.39 20.88 0.36
C GLN A 9 25.09 20.12 0.57
N ALA A 10 24.94 18.95 -0.02
CA ALA A 10 23.68 18.19 0.03
C ALA A 10 23.92 16.71 0.29
N ILE A 11 23.02 16.11 1.08
CA ILE A 11 22.89 14.64 1.19
C ILE A 11 21.47 14.26 0.79
N LEU A 12 21.35 13.39 -0.21
CA LEU A 12 20.11 12.76 -0.59
C LEU A 12 20.10 11.32 -0.07
N PHE A 13 19.14 10.99 0.77
CA PHE A 13 18.88 9.62 1.25
C PHE A 13 17.71 9.02 0.47
N ASP A 14 17.75 7.69 0.25
CA ASP A 14 16.68 6.92 -0.37
C ASP A 14 16.58 5.55 0.28
N THR A 15 15.38 5.19 0.68
CA THR A 15 15.06 3.90 1.28
C THR A 15 14.66 2.91 0.20
N ARG A 16 15.33 1.75 0.17
CA ARG A 16 15.18 0.74 -0.88
C ARG A 16 14.31 -0.43 -0.44
N SER A 17 13.63 -1.02 -1.43
CA SER A 17 12.85 -2.25 -1.24
C SER A 17 11.86 -2.14 -0.07
N ILE A 18 11.24 -0.95 0.07
CA ILE A 18 10.30 -0.62 1.14
C ILE A 18 9.22 -1.69 1.24
N GLN A 19 8.58 -2.03 0.13
CA GLN A 19 7.50 -3.00 0.07
C GLN A 19 7.95 -4.40 0.50
N LYS A 20 9.15 -4.84 0.04
CA LYS A 20 9.72 -6.11 0.49
C LYS A 20 9.99 -6.12 2.00
N TYR A 21 10.45 -5.00 2.56
CA TYR A 21 10.67 -4.87 4.00
C TYR A 21 9.37 -4.90 4.79
N ILE A 22 8.34 -4.17 4.33
CA ILE A 22 7.04 -4.09 5.00
C ILE A 22 6.33 -5.44 4.97
N PHE A 23 6.25 -6.09 3.81
CA PHE A 23 5.41 -7.26 3.59
C PHE A 23 6.15 -8.60 3.73
N SER A 24 7.33 -8.62 4.35
CA SER A 24 8.14 -9.82 4.54
C SER A 24 7.57 -10.84 5.52
N SER A 25 6.54 -10.48 6.31
CA SER A 25 5.93 -11.35 7.32
C SER A 25 4.47 -11.69 6.97
N ASN A 26 4.04 -12.88 7.38
CA ASN A 26 2.63 -13.29 7.31
C ASN A 26 1.79 -12.75 8.49
N ARG A 27 2.37 -11.96 9.39
CA ARG A 27 1.66 -11.34 10.51
C ARG A 27 1.34 -9.88 10.23
N LEU A 28 0.06 -9.53 10.27
CA LEU A 28 -0.40 -8.16 10.11
C LEU A 28 0.34 -7.18 11.05
N LYS A 29 0.52 -7.57 12.31
CA LYS A 29 1.21 -6.76 13.33
C LYS A 29 2.66 -6.44 12.94
N ALA A 30 3.40 -7.40 12.40
CA ALA A 30 4.77 -7.17 11.93
C ALA A 30 4.81 -6.24 10.69
N ASN A 31 3.85 -6.40 9.77
CA ASN A 31 3.75 -5.53 8.59
C ASN A 31 3.41 -4.08 8.97
N ILE A 32 2.50 -3.89 9.94
CA ILE A 32 2.17 -2.58 10.51
C ILE A 32 3.40 -1.94 11.16
N GLY A 33 4.14 -2.72 11.97
CA GLY A 33 5.37 -2.23 12.61
C GLY A 33 6.46 -1.88 11.60
N ALA A 34 6.63 -2.70 10.56
CA ALA A 34 7.56 -2.41 9.47
C ALA A 34 7.21 -1.12 8.71
N SER A 35 5.92 -0.92 8.41
CA SER A 35 5.45 0.32 7.79
C SER A 35 5.73 1.55 8.66
N HIS A 36 5.49 1.45 9.97
CA HIS A 36 5.80 2.53 10.91
C HIS A 36 7.31 2.85 10.95
N LEU A 37 8.17 1.82 11.00
CA LEU A 37 9.61 2.02 10.97
C LEU A 37 10.08 2.72 9.69
N VAL A 38 9.52 2.37 8.53
CA VAL A 38 9.82 3.03 7.25
C VAL A 38 9.36 4.48 7.26
N ASP A 39 8.14 4.72 7.70
CA ASP A 39 7.51 6.03 7.72
C ASP A 39 8.27 7.02 8.63
N ARG A 40 8.79 6.53 9.76
CA ARG A 40 9.44 7.34 10.80
C ARG A 40 10.97 7.31 10.73
N VAL A 41 11.57 6.60 9.78
CA VAL A 41 13.03 6.37 9.74
C VAL A 41 13.83 7.67 9.70
N PHE A 42 13.36 8.66 8.97
CA PHE A 42 14.06 9.94 8.88
C PHE A 42 13.82 10.80 10.12
N ASP A 43 12.59 10.88 10.61
CA ASP A 43 12.25 11.66 11.79
C ASP A 43 12.88 11.08 13.07
N ASP A 44 12.80 9.77 13.27
CA ASP A 44 13.19 9.12 14.52
C ASP A 44 14.67 8.65 14.53
N VAL A 45 15.31 8.53 13.35
CA VAL A 45 16.70 8.07 13.27
C VAL A 45 17.61 9.10 12.62
N LEU A 46 17.27 9.66 11.45
CA LEU A 46 18.14 10.58 10.73
C LEU A 46 18.27 11.93 11.44
N LEU A 47 17.15 12.61 11.71
CA LEU A 47 17.19 13.95 12.31
C LEU A 47 17.83 13.95 13.71
N PRO A 48 17.54 12.98 14.62
CA PRO A 48 18.28 12.86 15.89
C PRO A 48 19.77 12.54 15.71
N THR A 49 20.14 11.87 14.62
CA THR A 49 21.56 11.63 14.30
C THR A 49 22.27 12.91 13.93
N VAL A 50 21.65 13.73 13.06
CA VAL A 50 22.19 15.03 12.67
C VAL A 50 22.38 15.94 13.88
N ARG A 51 21.39 16.00 14.78
CA ARG A 51 21.48 16.75 16.05
C ARG A 51 22.59 16.24 16.95
N GLY A 52 22.79 14.92 17.01
CA GLY A 52 23.85 14.30 17.82
C GLY A 52 25.26 14.59 17.29
N GLU A 53 25.44 14.68 15.97
CA GLU A 53 26.76 14.93 15.34
C GLU A 53 27.12 16.43 15.32
N LEU A 54 26.14 17.32 15.18
CA LEU A 54 26.38 18.76 14.95
C LEU A 54 25.88 19.67 16.07
N GLY A 55 25.06 19.17 17.00
CA GLY A 55 24.40 19.95 18.07
C GLY A 55 22.90 20.15 17.84
N ALA A 56 22.18 20.47 18.91
CA ALA A 56 20.71 20.50 18.89
C ALA A 56 20.14 21.66 18.05
N ASP A 57 20.77 22.85 18.11
CA ASP A 57 20.24 24.09 17.52
C ASP A 57 20.69 24.34 16.08
N VAL A 58 21.32 23.35 15.44
CA VAL A 58 21.91 23.51 14.11
C VAL A 58 20.97 23.07 12.97
N LEU A 59 19.84 22.44 13.29
CA LEU A 59 18.95 21.82 12.32
C LEU A 59 17.62 22.56 12.22
N ASP A 60 17.29 23.03 11.01
CA ASP A 60 15.95 23.49 10.62
C ASP A 60 15.21 22.31 9.98
N ASP A 61 14.30 21.68 10.73
CA ASP A 61 13.51 20.52 10.34
C ASP A 61 12.01 20.82 10.17
N THR A 62 11.62 22.07 10.22
CA THR A 62 10.21 22.50 10.14
C THR A 62 9.88 23.38 8.95
N SER A 63 10.83 24.19 8.47
CA SER A 63 10.60 25.17 7.39
C SER A 63 10.17 24.52 6.07
N TRP A 64 10.57 23.27 5.80
CA TRP A 64 10.19 22.57 4.57
C TRP A 64 8.69 22.23 4.50
N GLU A 65 7.96 22.26 5.61
CA GLU A 65 6.51 22.09 5.62
C GLU A 65 5.74 23.36 5.16
N GLN A 66 6.44 24.49 5.08
CA GLN A 66 5.95 25.77 4.56
C GLN A 66 6.92 26.30 3.49
N PRO A 67 7.07 25.62 2.36
CA PRO A 67 8.14 25.85 1.40
C PRO A 67 8.09 27.25 0.73
N GLU A 68 6.94 27.93 0.72
CA GLU A 68 6.77 29.30 0.25
C GLU A 68 7.42 30.33 1.19
N MET A 69 7.67 29.96 2.46
CA MET A 69 8.30 30.84 3.46
C MET A 69 9.81 30.66 3.53
N ILE A 70 10.37 29.71 2.75
CA ILE A 70 11.80 29.42 2.79
C ILE A 70 12.60 30.51 2.08
N ASP A 71 13.52 31.17 2.80
CA ASP A 71 14.53 32.01 2.21
C ASP A 71 15.72 31.15 1.75
N TRP A 72 15.87 31.00 0.41
CA TRP A 72 16.97 30.27 -0.21
C TRP A 72 18.28 31.07 -0.27
N THR A 73 18.26 32.35 0.13
CA THR A 73 19.46 33.21 0.12
C THR A 73 20.25 33.14 1.41
N ASP A 74 19.59 32.80 2.52
CA ASP A 74 20.18 32.72 3.86
C ASP A 74 19.81 31.42 4.56
N MET A 75 20.83 30.78 5.08
CA MET A 75 20.72 29.59 5.91
C MET A 75 21.07 29.94 7.35
N ARG A 76 20.05 30.26 8.17
CA ARG A 76 20.22 30.65 9.58
C ARG A 76 20.84 29.53 10.41
N THR A 77 20.52 28.27 10.10
CA THR A 77 21.04 27.06 10.73
C THR A 77 22.20 26.46 9.91
N ALA A 78 22.95 25.54 10.49
CA ALA A 78 23.99 24.81 9.75
C ALA A 78 23.44 23.78 8.77
N VAL A 79 22.25 23.23 9.09
CA VAL A 79 21.55 22.23 8.30
C VAL A 79 20.08 22.61 8.15
N ARG A 80 19.53 22.38 6.96
CA ARG A 80 18.10 22.51 6.67
C ARG A 80 17.59 21.24 6.01
N VAL A 81 16.42 20.78 6.45
CA VAL A 81 15.69 19.75 5.71
C VAL A 81 15.15 20.36 4.42
N GLY A 82 15.54 19.81 3.28
CA GLY A 82 15.01 20.17 1.98
C GLY A 82 13.62 19.55 1.80
N TYR A 83 13.50 18.25 2.03
CA TYR A 83 12.22 17.54 2.11
C TYR A 83 12.39 16.15 2.73
N ILE A 84 11.28 15.62 3.28
CA ILE A 84 11.14 14.21 3.68
C ILE A 84 9.83 13.70 3.07
N GLY A 85 9.89 12.57 2.35
CA GLY A 85 8.68 11.96 1.78
C GLY A 85 8.98 10.86 0.76
N GLY A 86 8.04 9.93 0.57
CA GLY A 86 8.18 8.84 -0.40
C GLY A 86 9.40 7.94 -0.20
N GLY A 87 9.87 7.77 1.03
CA GLY A 87 11.08 7.01 1.33
C GLY A 87 12.39 7.76 1.07
N ASN A 88 12.33 9.06 0.77
CA ASN A 88 13.49 9.92 0.47
C ASN A 88 13.61 11.04 1.50
N ALA A 89 14.85 11.50 1.75
CA ALA A 89 15.13 12.72 2.51
C ALA A 89 16.27 13.49 1.88
N LEU A 90 16.10 14.81 1.73
CA LEU A 90 17.14 15.73 1.27
C LEU A 90 17.53 16.64 2.43
N LEU A 91 18.82 16.65 2.76
CA LEU A 91 19.41 17.59 3.71
C LEU A 91 20.34 18.55 2.96
N LEU A 92 20.23 19.84 3.27
CA LEU A 92 21.07 20.91 2.77
C LEU A 92 21.93 21.44 3.90
N PHE A 93 23.22 21.65 3.63
CA PHE A 93 24.22 22.14 4.57
C PHE A 93 24.86 23.40 4.01
N ARG A 94 25.38 24.24 4.90
CA ARG A 94 26.19 25.38 4.48
C ARG A 94 27.36 24.95 3.62
N THR A 95 27.77 25.80 2.68
CA THR A 95 28.85 25.51 1.70
C THR A 95 30.16 25.11 2.35
N GLU A 96 30.50 25.70 3.49
CA GLU A 96 31.73 25.45 4.26
C GLU A 96 31.74 24.11 5.00
N THR A 97 30.61 23.37 5.03
CA THR A 97 30.54 22.06 5.70
C THR A 97 31.47 21.06 4.98
N GLY A 98 32.45 20.55 5.72
CA GLY A 98 33.45 19.64 5.17
C GLY A 98 32.86 18.29 4.75
N HIS A 99 33.39 17.69 3.71
CA HIS A 99 32.93 16.41 3.17
C HIS A 99 33.07 15.25 4.19
N GLU A 100 34.03 15.33 5.13
CA GLU A 100 34.17 14.35 6.20
C GLU A 100 32.99 14.39 7.19
N THR A 101 32.51 15.59 7.52
CA THR A 101 31.31 15.76 8.36
C THR A 101 30.08 15.12 7.72
N LEU A 102 29.90 15.31 6.40
CA LEU A 102 28.79 14.69 5.68
C LEU A 102 28.89 13.16 5.69
N ARG A 103 30.08 12.61 5.53
CA ARG A 103 30.33 11.16 5.64
C ARG A 103 30.10 10.63 7.06
N SER A 104 30.49 11.39 8.09
CA SER A 104 30.22 11.02 9.49
C SER A 104 28.74 10.89 9.75
N ILE A 105 27.93 11.85 9.29
CA ILE A 105 26.47 11.80 9.42
C ILE A 105 25.90 10.55 8.72
N VAL A 106 26.30 10.27 7.48
CA VAL A 106 25.83 9.07 6.75
C VAL A 106 26.23 7.80 7.50
N SER A 107 27.47 7.72 8.00
CA SER A 107 27.95 6.57 8.76
C SER A 107 27.21 6.39 10.09
N ALA A 108 27.02 7.46 10.84
CA ALA A 108 26.29 7.44 12.12
C ALA A 108 24.82 7.05 11.92
N PHE A 109 24.15 7.60 10.89
CA PHE A 109 22.79 7.22 10.51
C PHE A 109 22.71 5.73 10.14
N THR A 110 23.62 5.24 9.30
CA THR A 110 23.61 3.84 8.87
C THR A 110 23.79 2.89 10.06
N LYS A 111 24.68 3.22 11.01
CA LYS A 111 24.87 2.42 12.24
C LYS A 111 23.59 2.38 13.08
N LYS A 112 22.97 3.53 13.33
CA LYS A 112 21.70 3.61 14.09
C LYS A 112 20.55 2.91 13.38
N LEU A 113 20.53 2.95 12.04
CA LEU A 113 19.53 2.25 11.24
C LEU A 113 19.61 0.72 11.46
N LEU A 114 20.82 0.15 11.49
CA LEU A 114 21.01 -1.28 11.79
C LEU A 114 20.45 -1.68 13.15
N GLU A 115 20.44 -0.76 14.12
CA GLU A 115 19.90 -1.01 15.47
C GLU A 115 18.38 -0.82 15.55
N LYS A 116 17.86 0.25 14.91
CA LYS A 116 16.46 0.69 15.06
C LYS A 116 15.50 0.10 14.05
N ALA A 117 15.99 -0.17 12.84
CA ALA A 117 15.21 -0.75 11.75
C ALA A 117 16.06 -1.80 10.99
N PRO A 118 16.49 -2.88 11.68
CA PRO A 118 17.30 -3.92 11.06
C PRO A 118 16.59 -4.50 9.83
N GLY A 119 17.35 -4.74 8.76
CA GLY A 119 16.83 -5.21 7.48
C GLY A 119 16.36 -4.08 6.53
N LEU A 120 16.06 -2.88 7.03
CA LEU A 120 15.76 -1.72 6.19
C LEU A 120 17.03 -1.20 5.52
N ARG A 121 16.96 -0.99 4.20
CA ARG A 121 18.13 -0.55 3.42
C ARG A 121 17.93 0.88 2.96
N THR A 122 18.91 1.74 3.25
CA THR A 122 18.97 3.10 2.73
C THR A 122 20.28 3.32 1.97
N GLY A 123 20.20 4.10 0.90
CA GLY A 123 21.35 4.65 0.20
C GLY A 123 21.52 6.13 0.52
N ALA A 124 22.72 6.68 0.34
CA ALA A 124 22.98 8.11 0.45
C ALA A 124 23.89 8.59 -0.68
N ALA A 125 23.57 9.75 -1.26
CA ALA A 125 24.44 10.44 -2.21
C ALA A 125 24.82 11.81 -1.63
N ILE A 126 26.10 12.10 -1.59
CA ILE A 126 26.66 13.39 -1.17
C ILE A 126 27.06 14.18 -2.43
N GLY A 127 26.70 15.47 -2.48
CA GLY A 127 27.07 16.37 -3.57
C GLY A 127 26.76 17.81 -3.22
N THR A 128 26.72 18.65 -4.23
CA THR A 128 26.37 20.07 -4.11
C THR A 128 25.03 20.36 -4.76
N MET A 129 24.34 21.37 -4.27
CA MET A 129 23.11 21.90 -4.86
C MET A 129 23.23 23.41 -4.95
N THR A 130 22.98 23.94 -6.13
CA THR A 130 23.06 25.38 -6.40
C THR A 130 21.68 25.88 -6.79
N LEU A 131 21.14 26.79 -6.00
CA LEU A 131 19.81 27.38 -6.15
C LEU A 131 19.89 28.88 -6.37
N ARG A 132 18.88 29.45 -7.03
CA ARG A 132 18.63 30.89 -7.05
C ARG A 132 17.77 31.30 -5.85
N ALA A 133 17.58 32.59 -5.65
CA ALA A 133 16.82 33.14 -4.54
C ALA A 133 15.34 32.66 -4.50
N ASP A 134 14.78 32.31 -5.66
CA ASP A 134 13.43 31.75 -5.80
C ASP A 134 13.36 30.22 -5.63
N GLY A 135 14.47 29.57 -5.30
CA GLY A 135 14.59 28.12 -5.18
C GLY A 135 14.70 27.38 -6.51
N SER A 136 14.89 28.10 -7.64
CA SER A 136 15.12 27.46 -8.94
C SER A 136 16.54 26.91 -9.03
N TYR A 137 16.70 25.82 -9.79
CA TYR A 137 18.01 25.16 -9.95
C TYR A 137 18.92 25.99 -10.84
N ALA A 138 20.11 26.32 -10.36
CA ALA A 138 21.11 27.00 -11.17
C ALA A 138 21.63 26.08 -12.27
N GLY A 139 21.81 26.62 -13.49
CA GLY A 139 22.27 25.85 -14.65
C GLY A 139 21.18 25.09 -15.41
N ALA A 140 19.94 25.06 -14.94
CA ALA A 140 18.80 24.65 -15.72
C ALA A 140 18.34 25.84 -16.59
N SER A 141 18.95 26.04 -17.75
CA SER A 141 18.40 26.95 -18.77
C SER A 141 17.28 26.23 -19.50
N ASP A 142 16.22 26.94 -19.90
CA ASP A 142 15.08 26.39 -20.64
C ASP A 142 15.48 25.69 -21.98
N HIS A 143 16.75 25.74 -22.34
CA HIS A 143 17.33 25.21 -23.58
C HIS A 143 18.49 24.20 -23.36
N SER A 144 18.80 23.81 -22.11
CA SER A 144 19.86 22.83 -21.87
C SER A 144 19.24 21.48 -21.42
N ASP A 145 19.56 20.41 -22.16
CA ASP A 145 19.26 19.00 -21.78
C ASP A 145 20.09 18.54 -20.56
N ALA A 146 20.89 19.42 -19.94
CA ALA A 146 21.75 19.07 -18.83
C ALA A 146 20.92 18.88 -17.54
N PRO A 147 21.09 17.76 -16.82
CA PRO A 147 20.38 17.49 -15.58
C PRO A 147 20.72 18.52 -14.50
N ASN A 148 19.71 19.00 -13.75
CA ASN A 148 19.92 19.85 -12.59
C ASN A 148 20.63 19.09 -11.45
N ASP A 149 21.10 19.82 -10.42
CA ASP A 149 21.90 19.23 -9.34
C ASP A 149 21.14 18.14 -8.56
N LEU A 150 19.84 18.29 -8.33
CA LEU A 150 19.03 17.25 -7.69
C LEU A 150 18.95 15.99 -8.57
N THR A 151 18.76 16.15 -9.87
CA THR A 151 18.76 15.02 -10.81
C THR A 151 20.12 14.33 -10.84
N ARG A 152 21.23 15.08 -10.77
CA ARG A 152 22.58 14.51 -10.65
C ARG A 152 22.76 13.72 -9.35
N LEU A 153 22.24 14.22 -8.21
CA LEU A 153 22.25 13.50 -6.94
C LEU A 153 21.45 12.20 -7.03
N ILE A 154 20.27 12.24 -7.66
CA ILE A 154 19.43 11.04 -7.89
C ILE A 154 20.17 10.02 -8.76
N HIS A 155 20.83 10.44 -9.85
CA HIS A 155 21.61 9.54 -10.70
C HIS A 155 22.78 8.94 -9.92
N LYS A 156 23.55 9.76 -9.21
CA LYS A 156 24.66 9.30 -8.36
C LYS A 156 24.21 8.27 -7.33
N LEU A 157 23.04 8.48 -6.73
CA LEU A 157 22.46 7.56 -5.78
C LEU A 157 22.08 6.22 -6.44
N LYS A 158 21.44 6.25 -7.61
CA LYS A 158 21.10 5.07 -8.39
C LYS A 158 22.33 4.29 -8.83
N ASP A 159 23.37 4.98 -9.31
CA ASP A 159 24.64 4.35 -9.72
C ASP A 159 25.30 3.64 -8.54
N PHE A 160 25.39 4.32 -7.39
CA PHE A 160 25.89 3.71 -6.16
C PHE A 160 25.05 2.48 -5.77
N GLN A 161 23.74 2.62 -5.82
CA GLN A 161 22.82 1.53 -5.50
C GLN A 161 22.97 0.31 -6.43
N ASN A 162 23.28 0.50 -7.69
CA ASN A 162 23.50 -0.57 -8.66
C ASN A 162 24.86 -1.27 -8.48
N THR A 163 25.83 -0.60 -7.85
CA THR A 163 27.18 -1.15 -7.59
C THR A 163 27.27 -1.90 -6.26
N VAL A 164 26.31 -1.74 -5.36
CA VAL A 164 26.29 -2.46 -4.07
C VAL A 164 26.05 -3.94 -4.29
N ILE A 165 26.99 -4.76 -3.87
CA ILE A 165 26.86 -6.22 -3.89
C ILE A 165 25.65 -6.63 -3.02
N PRO A 166 24.69 -7.42 -3.55
CA PRO A 166 23.58 -7.90 -2.74
C PRO A 166 24.08 -8.65 -1.51
N THR A 167 23.51 -8.35 -0.34
CA THR A 167 23.80 -9.11 0.87
C THR A 167 23.29 -10.54 0.64
N VAL A 168 24.19 -11.50 0.68
CA VAL A 168 23.81 -12.90 0.67
C VAL A 168 23.43 -13.25 2.10
N ASN A 169 22.15 -13.55 2.34
CA ASN A 169 21.74 -14.11 3.62
C ASN A 169 22.37 -15.50 3.74
N VAL A 170 23.08 -15.74 4.83
CA VAL A 170 23.63 -17.06 5.10
C VAL A 170 22.44 -18.01 5.26
N PRO A 171 22.35 -19.08 4.45
CA PRO A 171 21.26 -20.03 4.58
C PRO A 171 21.26 -20.62 5.99
N TYR A 172 20.06 -20.93 6.49
CA TYR A 172 19.91 -21.61 7.77
C TYR A 172 20.74 -22.92 7.78
N THR A 173 21.65 -23.02 8.75
CA THR A 173 22.60 -24.13 8.81
C THR A 173 22.11 -25.32 9.64
N GLY A 174 20.94 -25.25 10.26
CA GLY A 174 20.43 -26.25 11.20
C GLY A 174 21.00 -26.14 12.62
N LEU A 175 21.97 -25.27 12.86
CA LEU A 175 22.63 -25.09 14.18
C LEU A 175 21.93 -24.05 15.07
N THR A 176 21.06 -23.22 14.51
CA THR A 176 20.34 -22.15 15.21
C THR A 176 18.83 -22.37 15.09
N LEU A 177 18.04 -21.72 15.93
CA LEU A 177 16.59 -21.65 15.76
C LEU A 177 16.25 -20.83 14.53
N VAL A 178 15.20 -21.25 13.80
CA VAL A 178 14.64 -20.51 12.66
C VAL A 178 13.50 -19.65 13.15
N CYS A 179 13.48 -18.39 12.75
CA CYS A 179 12.32 -17.53 12.90
C CYS A 179 11.21 -18.01 11.94
N SER A 180 10.07 -18.40 12.48
CA SER A 180 8.92 -18.87 11.69
C SER A 180 8.37 -17.82 10.72
N GLU A 181 8.63 -16.52 10.98
CA GLU A 181 8.11 -15.42 10.18
C GLU A 181 9.01 -15.04 8.99
N SER A 182 10.33 -15.10 9.17
CA SER A 182 11.29 -14.65 8.15
C SER A 182 12.15 -15.76 7.56
N GLY A 183 12.19 -16.93 8.20
CA GLY A 183 13.12 -18.00 7.82
C GLY A 183 14.58 -17.73 8.21
N GLU A 184 14.87 -16.61 8.86
CA GLU A 184 16.21 -16.24 9.33
C GLU A 184 16.52 -16.81 10.73
N THR A 185 17.76 -16.65 11.18
CA THR A 185 18.17 -17.06 12.54
C THR A 185 17.37 -16.28 13.59
N ALA A 186 16.69 -17.02 14.48
CA ALA A 186 15.95 -16.45 15.60
C ALA A 186 16.90 -16.24 16.79
N ASN A 187 17.10 -14.99 17.19
CA ASN A 187 18.08 -14.58 18.21
C ASN A 187 17.51 -13.67 19.30
N VAL A 188 16.24 -13.26 19.19
CA VAL A 188 15.55 -12.41 20.16
C VAL A 188 14.35 -13.16 20.73
N TRP A 189 14.34 -13.34 22.07
CA TRP A 189 13.19 -13.89 22.75
C TRP A 189 12.19 -12.78 23.10
N MET A 190 10.91 -12.97 22.77
CA MET A 190 9.82 -12.09 23.12
C MET A 190 8.70 -12.86 23.81
N ARG A 191 8.15 -12.27 24.87
CA ARG A 191 6.99 -12.82 25.58
C ARG A 191 5.75 -12.71 24.71
N ASP A 192 4.96 -13.77 24.60
CA ASP A 192 3.64 -13.70 23.97
C ASP A 192 2.71 -12.80 24.78
N GLU A 193 1.91 -11.98 24.07
CA GLU A 193 0.85 -11.21 24.72
C GLU A 193 -0.14 -12.20 25.36
N LYS A 194 -0.50 -11.97 26.62
CA LYS A 194 -1.61 -12.70 27.23
C LYS A 194 -2.88 -12.29 26.49
N GLU A 195 -3.49 -13.21 25.76
CA GLU A 195 -4.83 -12.99 25.23
C GLU A 195 -5.82 -12.89 26.39
N PRO A 196 -6.70 -11.86 26.40
CA PRO A 196 -7.68 -11.69 27.47
C PRO A 196 -8.75 -12.78 27.52
N ASN A 197 -8.96 -13.53 26.44
CA ASN A 197 -9.91 -14.63 26.33
C ASN A 197 -9.28 -15.78 25.54
N GLY A 198 -9.23 -16.95 26.14
CA GLY A 198 -8.52 -18.12 25.69
C GLY A 198 -9.10 -18.83 24.47
N ASP A 199 -9.09 -18.18 23.33
CA ASP A 199 -9.19 -18.88 22.06
C ASP A 199 -7.78 -19.43 21.74
N LYS A 200 -7.64 -20.73 21.95
CA LYS A 200 -6.50 -21.49 21.46
C LYS A 200 -6.49 -21.36 19.94
N GLU A 201 -5.60 -20.51 19.40
CA GLU A 201 -5.19 -20.68 18.01
C GLU A 201 -4.75 -22.13 17.87
N SER A 202 -5.35 -22.87 16.94
CA SER A 202 -4.95 -24.21 16.56
C SER A 202 -3.46 -24.14 16.24
N ASP A 203 -2.68 -24.84 17.07
CA ASP A 203 -1.25 -25.03 16.91
C ASP A 203 -0.98 -25.86 15.65
N ASP A 204 -0.92 -25.21 14.49
CA ASP A 204 -0.10 -25.70 13.38
C ASP A 204 1.35 -25.32 13.68
N VAL A 205 1.86 -25.93 14.74
CA VAL A 205 3.26 -25.93 15.09
C VAL A 205 3.95 -26.87 14.12
N ALA A 206 4.60 -26.32 13.11
CA ALA A 206 5.71 -27.00 12.49
C ALA A 206 6.66 -27.39 13.62
N SER A 207 6.75 -28.68 13.89
CA SER A 207 7.41 -29.30 15.03
C SER A 207 8.81 -28.73 15.25
N VAL A 208 8.99 -28.03 16.37
CA VAL A 208 10.32 -27.75 16.94
C VAL A 208 10.98 -29.09 17.22
N PRO A 209 12.20 -29.36 16.73
CA PRO A 209 12.88 -30.62 17.01
C PRO A 209 12.96 -30.87 18.52
N ALA A 210 12.63 -32.06 18.94
CA ALA A 210 12.48 -32.45 20.35
C ALA A 210 13.72 -32.27 21.24
N ASN A 211 14.88 -31.99 20.66
CA ASN A 211 16.17 -31.76 21.32
C ASN A 211 16.39 -30.33 21.83
N VAL A 212 15.50 -29.39 21.55
CA VAL A 212 15.57 -28.00 22.06
C VAL A 212 14.54 -27.78 23.18
N ARG A 213 14.09 -28.81 23.85
CA ARG A 213 13.38 -28.68 25.13
C ARG A 213 14.38 -28.18 26.19
N MET A 214 14.39 -26.84 26.40
CA MET A 214 14.97 -26.32 27.65
C MET A 214 14.22 -26.97 28.82
N ARG A 215 14.96 -27.62 29.70
CA ARG A 215 14.47 -28.26 30.92
C ARG A 215 14.06 -27.24 31.98
N ASP A 216 13.13 -26.38 31.69
CA ASP A 216 12.51 -25.55 32.71
C ASP A 216 11.00 -25.51 32.50
N GLU A 217 10.29 -26.26 33.36
CA GLU A 217 8.82 -26.33 33.42
C GLU A 217 8.11 -25.01 33.72
N LYS A 218 8.83 -23.90 33.73
CA LYS A 218 8.34 -22.54 33.96
C LYS A 218 8.85 -21.51 32.96
N ALA A 219 9.21 -21.91 31.73
CA ALA A 219 9.53 -20.93 30.71
C ALA A 219 8.29 -20.05 30.46
N PRO A 220 8.38 -18.72 30.64
CA PRO A 220 7.24 -17.84 30.38
C PRO A 220 6.84 -17.98 28.91
N ASN A 221 5.54 -17.98 28.63
CA ASN A 221 5.01 -18.06 27.27
C ASN A 221 5.69 -17.00 26.40
N GLY A 222 6.42 -17.45 25.38
CA GLY A 222 7.18 -16.56 24.48
C GLY A 222 7.79 -17.34 23.31
N ARG A 223 8.21 -16.60 22.31
CA ARG A 223 8.80 -17.16 21.08
C ARG A 223 10.12 -16.46 20.75
N PHE A 224 10.98 -17.18 20.02
CA PHE A 224 12.19 -16.60 19.47
C PHE A 224 11.92 -16.06 18.06
N TYR A 225 12.37 -14.82 17.82
CA TYR A 225 12.26 -14.11 16.54
C TYR A 225 13.64 -13.71 16.01
N ALA A 226 13.75 -13.52 14.71
CA ALA A 226 14.85 -12.78 14.12
C ALA A 226 14.79 -11.31 14.59
N TRP A 227 15.93 -10.67 14.74
CA TRP A 227 16.00 -9.30 15.25
C TRP A 227 15.14 -8.33 14.44
N GLU A 228 15.16 -8.44 13.11
CA GLU A 228 14.32 -7.66 12.22
C GLU A 228 12.82 -7.77 12.59
N VAL A 229 12.33 -9.00 12.77
CA VAL A 229 10.92 -9.24 13.12
C VAL A 229 10.61 -8.74 14.53
N ALA A 230 11.54 -8.93 15.47
CA ALA A 230 11.38 -8.48 16.85
C ALA A 230 11.22 -6.95 16.93
N GLU A 231 12.01 -6.16 16.20
CA GLU A 231 11.88 -4.69 16.19
C GLU A 231 10.57 -4.25 15.54
N LYS A 232 10.15 -4.89 14.44
CA LYS A 232 8.84 -4.64 13.81
C LYS A 232 7.68 -4.89 14.79
N LEU A 233 7.73 -6.00 15.53
CA LEU A 233 6.71 -6.33 16.54
C LEU A 233 6.76 -5.38 17.75
N ARG A 234 7.95 -4.95 18.18
CA ARG A 234 8.13 -4.08 19.35
C ARG A 234 7.41 -2.74 19.21
N VAL A 235 7.51 -2.08 18.04
CA VAL A 235 6.79 -0.81 17.79
C VAL A 235 5.27 -1.01 17.61
N ALA A 236 4.85 -2.23 17.27
CA ALA A 236 3.43 -2.59 17.12
C ALA A 236 2.78 -3.11 18.41
N MET A 237 3.54 -3.20 19.50
CA MET A 237 3.04 -3.63 20.82
C MET A 237 2.91 -2.45 21.78
N PRO A 238 1.90 -2.45 22.67
CA PRO A 238 1.84 -1.52 23.78
C PRO A 238 3.09 -1.66 24.66
N GLN A 239 3.66 -0.55 25.11
CA GLN A 239 4.82 -0.53 26.00
C GLN A 239 4.52 0.32 27.23
N ASP A 240 4.87 -0.19 28.40
CA ASP A 240 4.77 0.54 29.67
C ASP A 240 3.40 1.20 29.92
N GLY A 241 2.30 0.51 29.56
CA GLY A 241 0.94 1.01 29.70
C GLY A 241 0.52 2.07 28.66
N LYS A 242 1.40 2.41 27.71
CA LYS A 242 1.10 3.29 26.58
C LYS A 242 0.58 2.49 25.38
N PRO A 243 -0.32 3.07 24.56
CA PRO A 243 -0.75 2.44 23.32
C PRO A 243 0.44 2.19 22.38
N ALA A 244 0.32 1.21 21.50
CA ALA A 244 1.35 0.92 20.50
C ALA A 244 1.68 2.17 19.66
N ALA A 245 2.96 2.41 19.40
CA ALA A 245 3.44 3.57 18.64
C ALA A 245 2.74 3.69 17.28
N VAL A 246 2.53 2.55 16.60
CA VAL A 246 1.84 2.48 15.31
C VAL A 246 0.38 2.98 15.34
N GLN A 247 -0.33 2.83 16.46
CA GLN A 247 -1.71 3.33 16.58
C GLN A 247 -1.72 4.84 16.82
N THR A 248 -0.82 5.34 17.64
CA THR A 248 -0.67 6.77 17.92
C THR A 248 -0.29 7.51 16.62
N ALA A 249 0.74 7.05 15.91
CA ALA A 249 1.20 7.67 14.66
C ALA A 249 0.11 7.68 13.57
N LEU A 250 -0.65 6.58 13.43
CA LEU A 250 -1.76 6.56 12.47
C LEU A 250 -2.85 7.57 12.82
N MET A 251 -3.19 7.69 14.11
CA MET A 251 -4.18 8.68 14.56
C MET A 251 -3.68 10.11 14.40
N GLU A 252 -2.40 10.37 14.61
CA GLU A 252 -1.78 11.67 14.36
C GLU A 252 -1.86 12.05 12.89
N LYS A 253 -1.59 11.13 11.97
CA LYS A 253 -1.75 11.36 10.53
C LYS A 253 -3.19 11.70 10.13
N LEU A 254 -4.17 10.99 10.66
CA LEU A 254 -5.57 11.17 10.30
C LEU A 254 -6.23 12.38 10.99
N GLN A 255 -5.72 12.80 12.15
CA GLN A 255 -6.39 13.80 12.98
C GLN A 255 -6.55 15.17 12.31
N SER A 256 -5.64 15.57 11.42
CA SER A 256 -5.72 16.84 10.68
C SER A 256 -6.82 16.85 9.63
N PHE A 257 -7.22 15.66 9.16
CA PHE A 257 -8.23 15.46 8.10
C PHE A 257 -9.58 15.02 8.65
N LEU A 258 -9.70 14.76 9.96
CA LEU A 258 -10.95 14.40 10.63
C LEU A 258 -11.50 15.62 11.41
N PRO A 259 -12.78 15.98 11.26
CA PRO A 259 -13.42 17.00 12.09
C PRO A 259 -13.30 16.67 13.59
N PRO A 260 -13.19 17.67 14.48
CA PRO A 260 -12.94 17.44 15.92
C PRO A 260 -13.93 16.48 16.60
N LYS A 261 -15.24 16.57 16.29
CA LYS A 261 -16.27 15.68 16.82
C LYS A 261 -16.11 14.23 16.36
N GLU A 262 -15.77 14.04 15.09
CA GLU A 262 -15.55 12.72 14.51
C GLU A 262 -14.28 12.08 15.04
N ARG A 263 -13.23 12.87 15.23
CA ARG A 263 -11.98 12.44 15.87
C ARG A 263 -12.21 11.91 17.29
N GLU A 264 -13.01 12.63 18.10
CA GLU A 264 -13.37 12.20 19.45
C GLU A 264 -14.21 10.94 19.42
N ASN A 265 -15.25 10.89 18.57
CA ASN A 265 -16.09 9.72 18.35
C ASN A 265 -15.24 8.50 17.95
N PHE A 266 -14.31 8.68 17.00
CA PHE A 266 -13.43 7.60 16.57
C PHE A 266 -12.60 7.06 17.73
N ARG A 267 -11.89 7.93 18.45
CA ARG A 267 -11.04 7.52 19.57
C ARG A 267 -11.79 6.75 20.66
N LYS A 268 -13.04 7.12 20.92
CA LYS A 268 -13.87 6.52 21.95
C LYS A 268 -14.47 5.18 21.54
N ASN A 269 -14.94 5.06 20.32
CA ASN A 269 -15.85 3.99 19.89
C ASN A 269 -15.25 3.03 18.87
N TYR A 270 -14.15 3.40 18.19
CA TYR A 270 -13.59 2.62 17.09
C TYR A 270 -12.10 2.36 17.24
N ALA A 271 -11.62 1.30 16.61
CA ALA A 271 -10.19 0.99 16.51
C ALA A 271 -9.88 0.28 15.19
N PHE A 272 -8.62 0.35 14.78
CA PHE A 272 -8.14 -0.44 13.66
C PHE A 272 -7.68 -1.83 14.10
N PRO A 273 -7.97 -2.89 13.33
CA PRO A 273 -7.54 -4.25 13.63
C PRO A 273 -6.01 -4.38 13.61
N MET A 274 -5.50 -5.34 14.39
CA MET A 274 -4.08 -5.68 14.48
C MET A 274 -3.80 -7.11 14.01
N LYS A 275 -4.84 -7.90 13.72
CA LYS A 275 -4.74 -9.27 13.21
C LYS A 275 -5.64 -9.43 11.98
N PHE A 276 -5.29 -10.32 11.06
CA PHE A 276 -6.09 -10.57 9.85
C PHE A 276 -7.50 -11.09 10.15
N ASN A 277 -7.66 -11.94 11.17
CA ASN A 277 -8.96 -12.45 11.58
C ASN A 277 -9.88 -11.43 12.30
N GLN A 278 -9.43 -10.20 12.46
CA GLN A 278 -10.18 -9.10 13.07
C GLN A 278 -10.82 -8.16 12.05
N LEU A 279 -10.70 -8.43 10.76
CA LEU A 279 -11.22 -7.56 9.69
C LEU A 279 -12.72 -7.72 9.42
N GLY A 280 -13.40 -8.61 10.13
CA GLY A 280 -14.86 -8.80 10.02
C GLY A 280 -15.28 -9.89 9.03
N GLN A 281 -14.41 -10.83 8.74
CA GLN A 281 -14.74 -11.98 7.87
C GLN A 281 -15.79 -12.87 8.53
N GLN A 282 -16.67 -13.47 7.71
CA GLN A 282 -17.63 -14.47 8.17
C GLN A 282 -17.05 -15.88 8.00
N THR A 283 -17.13 -16.70 9.05
CA THR A 283 -16.86 -18.14 8.93
C THR A 283 -17.95 -18.82 8.07
N PRO A 284 -17.63 -19.83 7.22
CA PRO A 284 -16.32 -20.49 7.10
C PRO A 284 -15.33 -19.78 6.15
N LYS A 285 -15.72 -18.73 5.44
CA LYS A 285 -14.85 -18.02 4.49
C LYS A 285 -14.09 -16.91 5.23
N ASN A 286 -12.85 -17.17 5.61
CA ASN A 286 -11.94 -16.18 6.21
C ASN A 286 -11.16 -15.42 5.13
N ASP A 287 -11.88 -14.86 4.15
CA ASP A 287 -11.24 -14.17 3.05
C ASP A 287 -11.03 -12.69 3.37
N ILE A 288 -9.83 -12.23 3.10
CA ILE A 288 -9.39 -10.85 3.19
C ILE A 288 -9.00 -10.34 1.80
N ALA A 289 -8.93 -9.04 1.66
CA ALA A 289 -8.37 -8.43 0.47
C ALA A 289 -7.19 -7.54 0.80
N VAL A 290 -6.16 -7.61 -0.03
CA VAL A 290 -5.08 -6.62 -0.11
C VAL A 290 -5.40 -5.69 -1.26
N VAL A 291 -5.46 -4.40 -0.98
CA VAL A 291 -5.69 -3.34 -1.97
C VAL A 291 -4.43 -2.50 -2.06
N HIS A 292 -3.89 -2.36 -3.25
CA HIS A 292 -2.75 -1.50 -3.58
C HIS A 292 -3.18 -0.49 -4.63
N ILE A 293 -3.05 0.81 -4.32
CA ILE A 293 -3.40 1.94 -5.19
C ILE A 293 -2.17 2.80 -5.35
N ASP A 294 -1.80 3.14 -6.57
CA ASP A 294 -0.59 3.88 -6.87
C ASP A 294 -0.88 4.97 -7.93
N GLY A 295 -0.37 6.17 -7.70
CA GLY A 295 -0.58 7.34 -8.54
C GLY A 295 0.05 7.20 -9.93
N ASN A 296 -0.62 7.75 -10.94
CA ASN A 296 -0.19 7.69 -12.32
C ASN A 296 0.79 8.83 -12.66
N ASN A 297 1.85 8.49 -13.42
CA ASN A 297 2.78 9.46 -14.02
C ASN A 297 3.50 10.38 -13.02
N MET A 298 3.65 9.99 -11.75
CA MET A 298 4.28 10.82 -10.71
C MET A 298 5.70 11.24 -11.07
N GLY A 299 6.50 10.34 -11.64
CA GLY A 299 7.85 10.67 -12.11
C GLY A 299 7.87 11.88 -13.06
N LYS A 300 6.94 11.94 -14.03
CA LYS A 300 6.79 13.06 -14.97
C LYS A 300 6.33 14.32 -14.25
N LYS A 301 5.32 14.22 -13.37
CA LYS A 301 4.82 15.36 -12.57
C LYS A 301 5.93 15.99 -11.73
N PHE A 302 6.85 15.20 -11.16
CA PHE A 302 8.00 15.71 -10.42
C PHE A 302 9.13 16.27 -11.31
N GLN A 303 9.31 15.76 -12.53
CA GLN A 303 10.27 16.32 -13.50
C GLN A 303 9.86 17.71 -14.00
N GLU A 304 8.57 18.00 -14.04
CA GLU A 304 8.02 19.31 -14.42
C GLU A 304 8.26 20.42 -13.37
N CYS A 305 8.66 20.06 -12.14
CA CYS A 305 8.96 21.04 -11.09
C CYS A 305 10.26 21.77 -11.39
N LYS A 306 10.16 23.06 -11.74
CA LYS A 306 11.31 23.92 -12.08
C LYS A 306 12.10 24.41 -10.86
N THR A 307 11.50 24.39 -9.68
CA THR A 307 12.12 24.85 -8.41
C THR A 307 12.03 23.77 -7.34
N LEU A 308 12.94 23.84 -6.37
CA LEU A 308 12.87 22.95 -5.20
C LEU A 308 11.60 23.25 -4.39
N THR A 309 11.22 24.52 -4.26
CA THR A 309 9.98 24.98 -3.60
C THR A 309 8.75 24.28 -4.20
N THR A 310 8.56 24.37 -5.53
CA THR A 310 7.41 23.74 -6.19
C THR A 310 7.41 22.22 -6.08
N ARG A 311 8.60 21.61 -6.01
CA ARG A 311 8.74 20.17 -5.80
C ARG A 311 8.29 19.76 -4.40
N ILE A 312 8.68 20.51 -3.38
CA ILE A 312 8.27 20.29 -1.98
C ILE A 312 6.76 20.47 -1.85
N GLN A 313 6.20 21.58 -2.35
CA GLN A 313 4.75 21.86 -2.36
C GLN A 313 3.97 20.70 -2.99
N ARG A 314 4.41 20.21 -4.15
CA ARG A 314 3.77 19.09 -4.83
C ARG A 314 3.84 17.78 -4.02
N SER A 315 4.98 17.51 -3.38
CA SER A 315 5.13 16.33 -2.52
C SER A 315 4.20 16.37 -1.31
N LEU A 316 4.07 17.53 -0.67
CA LEU A 316 3.16 17.75 0.45
C LEU A 316 1.69 17.62 0.00
N ALA A 317 1.33 18.27 -1.11
CA ALA A 317 -0.03 18.22 -1.66
C ALA A 317 -0.46 16.78 -1.99
N ILE A 318 0.40 15.98 -2.62
CA ILE A 318 0.14 14.57 -2.93
C ILE A 318 -0.04 13.76 -1.64
N ARG A 319 0.85 13.92 -0.66
CA ARG A 319 0.74 13.27 0.65
C ARG A 319 -0.61 13.59 1.32
N ASP A 320 -0.98 14.85 1.35
CA ASP A 320 -2.18 15.32 2.03
C ASP A 320 -3.45 14.87 1.31
N THR A 321 -3.46 14.84 -0.03
CA THR A 321 -4.55 14.25 -0.83
C THR A 321 -4.73 12.76 -0.50
N THR A 322 -3.65 12.00 -0.44
CA THR A 322 -3.69 10.56 -0.14
C THR A 322 -4.23 10.28 1.26
N ILE A 323 -3.75 11.02 2.27
CA ILE A 323 -4.22 10.85 3.66
C ILE A 323 -5.69 11.30 3.78
N ALA A 324 -6.09 12.38 3.13
CA ALA A 324 -7.46 12.89 3.13
C ALA A 324 -8.44 11.89 2.51
N ALA A 325 -8.10 11.27 1.39
CA ALA A 325 -8.92 10.25 0.75
C ALA A 325 -9.15 9.05 1.68
N PHE A 326 -8.09 8.61 2.39
CA PHE A 326 -8.24 7.55 3.39
C PHE A 326 -9.06 8.00 4.62
N ALA A 327 -8.88 9.22 5.09
CA ALA A 327 -9.69 9.77 6.18
C ALA A 327 -11.17 9.87 5.81
N ALA A 328 -11.48 10.29 4.57
CA ALA A 328 -12.85 10.30 4.05
C ALA A 328 -13.46 8.91 3.99
N LEU A 329 -12.69 7.88 3.59
CA LEU A 329 -13.13 6.49 3.65
C LEU A 329 -13.44 6.07 5.09
N VAL A 330 -12.60 6.40 6.06
CA VAL A 330 -12.84 6.08 7.48
C VAL A 330 -14.11 6.77 7.99
N GLN A 331 -14.34 8.03 7.64
CA GLN A 331 -15.57 8.76 7.97
C GLN A 331 -16.80 8.06 7.38
N ASN A 332 -16.74 7.68 6.12
CA ASN A 332 -17.83 6.97 5.45
C ASN A 332 -18.12 5.61 6.12
N ILE A 333 -17.09 4.83 6.46
CA ILE A 333 -17.27 3.56 7.19
C ILE A 333 -17.93 3.78 8.54
N VAL A 334 -17.52 4.79 9.30
CA VAL A 334 -18.10 5.10 10.62
C VAL A 334 -19.54 5.59 10.49
N ALA A 335 -19.85 6.42 9.51
CA ALA A 335 -21.20 6.92 9.25
C ALA A 335 -22.19 5.79 8.88
N HIS A 336 -21.71 4.76 8.22
CA HIS A 336 -22.53 3.63 7.74
C HIS A 336 -22.19 2.31 8.46
N ILE A 337 -21.72 2.36 9.71
CA ILE A 337 -21.17 1.19 10.42
C ILE A 337 -22.21 0.07 10.59
N GLU A 338 -23.49 0.39 10.74
CA GLU A 338 -24.56 -0.60 10.88
C GLU A 338 -24.72 -1.44 9.61
N ARG A 339 -24.65 -0.83 8.42
CA ARG A 339 -24.63 -1.55 7.14
C ARG A 339 -23.52 -2.59 7.07
N TYR A 340 -22.34 -2.26 7.59
CA TYR A 340 -21.24 -3.22 7.63
C TYR A 340 -21.43 -4.30 8.69
N ARG A 341 -22.12 -4.02 9.81
CA ARG A 341 -22.49 -5.02 10.82
C ARG A 341 -23.45 -6.07 10.30
N ASP A 342 -24.38 -5.68 9.42
CA ASP A 342 -25.32 -6.62 8.79
C ASP A 342 -24.62 -7.60 7.85
N THR A 343 -23.48 -7.20 7.29
CA THR A 343 -22.75 -7.99 6.28
C THR A 343 -21.51 -8.70 6.85
N LEU A 344 -20.88 -8.12 7.88
CA LEU A 344 -19.61 -8.55 8.46
C LEU A 344 -19.77 -8.81 9.96
N VAL A 345 -18.92 -9.67 10.50
CA VAL A 345 -18.82 -9.88 11.96
C VAL A 345 -17.71 -8.98 12.53
N LEU A 346 -18.08 -7.73 12.86
CA LEU A 346 -17.14 -6.78 13.40
C LEU A 346 -16.74 -7.14 14.84
N GLY A 347 -15.45 -7.34 15.08
CA GLY A 347 -14.90 -7.61 16.41
C GLY A 347 -14.85 -6.35 17.28
N THR A 348 -14.43 -6.53 18.53
CA THR A 348 -14.23 -5.43 19.48
C THR A 348 -12.84 -5.50 20.14
N ASP A 349 -12.25 -4.34 20.40
CA ASP A 349 -11.06 -4.15 21.21
C ASP A 349 -11.35 -3.17 22.35
N GLN A 350 -11.27 -3.62 23.60
CA GLN A 350 -11.55 -2.79 24.79
C GLN A 350 -12.87 -1.99 24.68
N LYS A 351 -13.95 -2.63 24.22
CA LYS A 351 -15.29 -2.04 23.96
C LYS A 351 -15.36 -1.14 22.70
N ARG A 352 -14.29 -0.95 21.93
CA ARG A 352 -14.31 -0.23 20.66
C ARG A 352 -14.59 -1.21 19.53
N THR A 353 -15.42 -0.81 18.59
CA THR A 353 -15.69 -1.59 17.36
C THR A 353 -14.45 -1.56 16.47
N LEU A 354 -14.01 -2.73 16.02
CA LEU A 354 -12.93 -2.84 15.05
C LEU A 354 -13.47 -2.56 13.63
N LEU A 355 -12.80 -1.65 12.92
CA LEU A 355 -13.16 -1.36 11.54
C LEU A 355 -12.75 -2.50 10.61
N PRO A 356 -13.49 -2.74 9.51
CA PRO A 356 -13.18 -3.81 8.55
C PRO A 356 -12.02 -3.46 7.60
N ILE A 357 -11.12 -2.57 8.03
CA ILE A 357 -9.99 -2.07 7.25
C ILE A 357 -8.79 -1.76 8.14
N ARG A 358 -7.59 -1.99 7.61
CA ARG A 358 -6.34 -1.54 8.22
C ARG A 358 -5.40 -0.99 7.14
N PRO A 359 -4.98 0.29 7.21
CA PRO A 359 -3.95 0.82 6.32
C PRO A 359 -2.58 0.23 6.69
N LEU A 360 -1.80 -0.07 5.69
CA LEU A 360 -0.42 -0.56 5.80
C LEU A 360 0.58 0.47 5.27
N VAL A 361 0.28 1.07 4.12
CA VAL A 361 1.07 2.16 3.55
C VAL A 361 0.14 3.34 3.28
N LEU A 362 0.49 4.50 3.80
CA LEU A 362 -0.14 5.79 3.52
C LEU A 362 0.99 6.81 3.36
N GLY A 363 1.51 6.94 2.16
CA GLY A 363 2.64 7.83 1.96
C GLY A 363 2.85 8.19 0.50
N GLY A 364 3.02 9.49 0.23
CA GLY A 364 3.13 9.99 -1.14
C GLY A 364 1.87 9.66 -1.93
N ASP A 365 2.05 9.07 -3.09
CA ASP A 365 1.00 8.62 -4.03
C ASP A 365 0.63 7.14 -3.86
N ASP A 366 1.30 6.42 -2.96
CA ASP A 366 1.10 4.98 -2.70
C ASP A 366 0.20 4.78 -1.48
N MET A 367 -0.87 4.02 -1.68
CA MET A 367 -1.77 3.58 -0.62
C MET A 367 -1.93 2.06 -0.67
N THR A 368 -1.62 1.41 0.43
CA THR A 368 -1.89 -0.03 0.59
C THR A 368 -2.66 -0.26 1.88
N PHE A 369 -3.78 -0.97 1.79
CA PHE A 369 -4.55 -1.39 2.94
C PHE A 369 -5.04 -2.83 2.81
N VAL A 370 -5.38 -3.43 3.94
CA VAL A 370 -6.03 -4.73 4.02
C VAL A 370 -7.44 -4.54 4.59
N CYS A 371 -8.42 -5.26 4.06
CA CYS A 371 -9.82 -5.17 4.50
C CYS A 371 -10.52 -6.53 4.39
N ALA A 372 -11.75 -6.62 4.89
CA ALA A 372 -12.61 -7.76 4.60
C ALA A 372 -12.85 -7.86 3.08
N ALA A 373 -12.82 -9.06 2.52
CA ALA A 373 -12.94 -9.27 1.08
C ALA A 373 -14.20 -8.65 0.46
N LYS A 374 -15.33 -8.70 1.16
CA LYS A 374 -16.63 -8.20 0.68
C LYS A 374 -16.73 -6.68 0.47
N VAL A 375 -15.83 -5.91 1.07
CA VAL A 375 -15.83 -4.44 0.98
C VAL A 375 -14.69 -3.89 0.13
N ALA A 376 -13.83 -4.76 -0.38
CA ALA A 376 -12.58 -4.36 -1.02
C ALA A 376 -12.79 -3.48 -2.26
N VAL A 377 -13.71 -3.87 -3.15
CA VAL A 377 -13.99 -3.12 -4.39
C VAL A 377 -14.66 -1.78 -4.06
N GLU A 378 -15.58 -1.77 -3.10
CA GLU A 378 -16.23 -0.54 -2.62
C GLU A 378 -15.21 0.44 -2.05
N PHE A 379 -14.34 -0.03 -1.14
CA PHE A 379 -13.33 0.83 -0.51
C PHE A 379 -12.29 1.34 -1.50
N ALA A 380 -11.82 0.48 -2.41
CA ALA A 380 -10.89 0.87 -3.45
C ALA A 380 -11.49 1.93 -4.38
N SER A 381 -12.70 1.71 -4.88
CA SER A 381 -13.37 2.67 -5.77
C SER A 381 -13.66 3.99 -5.09
N PHE A 382 -14.09 3.97 -3.81
CA PHE A 382 -14.31 5.16 -3.01
C PHE A 382 -13.04 6.01 -2.90
N VAL A 383 -11.93 5.41 -2.51
CA VAL A 383 -10.63 6.09 -2.40
C VAL A 383 -10.19 6.66 -3.73
N MET A 384 -10.21 5.85 -4.80
CA MET A 384 -9.73 6.26 -6.12
C MET A 384 -10.53 7.44 -6.67
N ARG A 385 -11.85 7.50 -6.44
CA ARG A 385 -12.69 8.65 -6.81
C ARG A 385 -12.37 9.90 -6.00
N HIS A 386 -12.14 9.75 -4.69
CA HIS A 386 -11.73 10.88 -3.85
C HIS A 386 -10.36 11.44 -4.25
N LEU A 387 -9.42 10.58 -4.67
CA LEU A 387 -8.11 11.02 -5.16
C LEU A 387 -8.21 11.88 -6.43
N VAL A 388 -9.15 11.57 -7.34
CA VAL A 388 -9.34 12.32 -8.61
C VAL A 388 -10.11 13.62 -8.42
N HIS A 389 -11.08 13.62 -7.50
CA HIS A 389 -12.01 14.76 -7.33
C HIS A 389 -11.65 15.68 -6.18
N ASP A 390 -10.50 15.49 -5.52
CA ASP A 390 -10.06 16.37 -4.43
C ASP A 390 -9.41 17.65 -5.00
N ASP A 391 -10.21 18.69 -5.17
CA ASP A 391 -9.82 20.03 -5.61
C ASP A 391 -9.67 21.02 -4.43
N THR A 392 -9.58 20.52 -3.20
CA THR A 392 -9.36 21.33 -2.00
C THR A 392 -8.06 22.11 -2.11
N GLU A 393 -8.06 23.39 -1.69
CA GLU A 393 -6.87 24.24 -1.69
C GLU A 393 -5.71 23.55 -0.93
N GLY A 394 -4.53 23.56 -1.52
CA GLY A 394 -3.33 22.88 -1.00
C GLY A 394 -3.25 21.40 -1.32
N ARG A 395 -4.22 20.81 -2.04
CA ARG A 395 -4.22 19.42 -2.50
C ARG A 395 -4.08 19.33 -4.01
N THR A 396 -3.83 18.15 -4.52
CA THR A 396 -3.65 17.91 -5.96
C THR A 396 -4.38 16.65 -6.38
N PRO A 397 -5.31 16.72 -7.34
CA PRO A 397 -5.97 15.54 -7.90
C PRO A 397 -4.96 14.49 -8.38
N ILE A 398 -5.23 13.23 -8.04
CA ILE A 398 -4.36 12.10 -8.35
C ILE A 398 -5.12 11.06 -9.16
N ASP A 399 -4.82 10.97 -10.46
CA ASP A 399 -5.19 9.79 -11.23
C ASP A 399 -4.41 8.60 -10.71
N SER A 400 -5.08 7.48 -10.49
CA SER A 400 -4.47 6.30 -9.88
C SER A 400 -4.89 5.01 -10.57
N CYS A 401 -4.07 3.99 -10.41
CA CYS A 401 -4.45 2.63 -10.71
C CYS A 401 -4.42 1.78 -9.45
N GLY A 402 -5.31 0.78 -9.37
CA GLY A 402 -5.40 -0.09 -8.23
C GLY A 402 -5.41 -1.56 -8.60
N GLY A 403 -4.93 -2.39 -7.68
CA GLY A 403 -5.03 -3.84 -7.73
C GLY A 403 -5.62 -4.40 -6.43
N ILE A 404 -6.56 -5.33 -6.56
CA ILE A 404 -7.20 -6.02 -5.43
C ILE A 404 -6.88 -7.51 -5.51
N THR A 405 -6.25 -8.03 -4.48
CA THR A 405 -6.10 -9.48 -4.32
C THR A 405 -6.96 -9.98 -3.18
N ILE A 406 -7.94 -10.81 -3.50
CA ILE A 406 -8.79 -11.51 -2.53
C ILE A 406 -8.17 -12.87 -2.26
N MET A 407 -7.96 -13.20 -0.98
CA MET A 407 -7.31 -14.43 -0.57
C MET A 407 -7.76 -14.86 0.83
N ASN A 408 -7.58 -16.13 1.14
CA ASN A 408 -7.79 -16.63 2.50
C ASN A 408 -6.72 -16.09 3.46
N THR A 409 -7.06 -15.90 4.74
CA THR A 409 -6.11 -15.42 5.78
C THR A 409 -4.89 -16.33 5.97
N SER A 410 -4.99 -17.61 5.60
CA SER A 410 -3.88 -18.57 5.62
C SER A 410 -2.94 -18.48 4.43
N TYR A 411 -3.32 -17.73 3.37
CA TYR A 411 -2.47 -17.54 2.19
C TYR A 411 -1.28 -16.64 2.54
N PRO A 412 -0.07 -16.91 2.00
CA PRO A 412 1.11 -16.09 2.26
C PRO A 412 0.89 -14.62 1.87
N PHE A 413 0.87 -13.74 2.85
CA PHE A 413 0.50 -12.33 2.66
C PHE A 413 1.36 -11.60 1.63
N PHE A 414 2.68 -11.86 1.64
CA PHE A 414 3.60 -11.28 0.67
C PHE A 414 3.21 -11.60 -0.79
N ARG A 415 2.77 -12.83 -1.07
CA ARG A 415 2.31 -13.22 -2.41
C ARG A 415 1.02 -12.52 -2.81
N GLY A 416 0.10 -12.36 -1.85
CA GLY A 416 -1.12 -11.59 -2.07
C GLY A 416 -0.82 -10.13 -2.41
N TYR A 417 0.12 -9.53 -1.70
CA TYR A 417 0.57 -8.17 -1.99
C TYR A 417 1.24 -8.06 -3.38
N GLN A 418 2.16 -8.98 -3.72
CA GLN A 418 2.78 -9.00 -5.05
C GLN A 418 1.74 -9.09 -6.16
N MET A 419 0.72 -9.92 -5.99
CA MET A 419 -0.37 -10.03 -6.95
C MET A 419 -1.13 -8.70 -7.09
N ALA A 420 -1.44 -8.00 -5.98
CA ALA A 420 -2.08 -6.68 -6.00
C ALA A 420 -1.22 -5.64 -6.73
N GLU A 421 0.09 -5.66 -6.56
CA GLU A 421 1.05 -4.81 -7.27
C GLU A 421 1.06 -5.12 -8.79
N GLU A 422 1.07 -6.40 -9.18
CA GLU A 422 1.01 -6.79 -10.60
C GLU A 422 -0.34 -6.41 -11.24
N LEU A 423 -1.45 -6.49 -10.51
CA LEU A 423 -2.77 -6.02 -10.95
C LEU A 423 -2.81 -4.51 -11.15
N CYS A 424 -2.25 -3.74 -10.21
CA CYS A 424 -2.08 -2.29 -10.36
C CYS A 424 -1.22 -1.95 -11.60
N ALA A 425 -0.12 -2.69 -11.82
CA ALA A 425 0.71 -2.53 -13.01
C ALA A 425 -0.05 -2.85 -14.31
N ALA A 426 -0.97 -3.83 -14.30
CA ALA A 426 -1.85 -4.12 -15.43
C ALA A 426 -2.81 -2.94 -15.71
N GLY A 427 -3.38 -2.32 -14.67
CA GLY A 427 -4.16 -1.08 -14.77
C GLY A 427 -3.34 0.06 -15.39
N LYS A 428 -2.11 0.29 -14.92
CA LYS A 428 -1.19 1.30 -15.49
C LYS A 428 -0.83 1.03 -16.95
N LYS A 429 -0.70 -0.24 -17.34
CA LYS A 429 -0.49 -0.62 -18.74
C LYS A 429 -1.72 -0.26 -19.57
N ARG A 430 -2.91 -0.60 -19.11
CA ARG A 430 -4.17 -0.30 -19.81
C ARG A 430 -4.40 1.20 -19.97
N MET A 431 -4.14 2.01 -18.94
CA MET A 431 -4.20 3.47 -18.99
C MET A 431 -3.27 4.04 -20.06
N ARG A 432 -2.04 3.52 -20.19
CA ARG A 432 -1.09 3.97 -21.24
C ARG A 432 -1.56 3.60 -22.65
N GLU A 433 -2.23 2.45 -22.82
CA GLU A 433 -2.79 2.00 -24.10
C GLU A 433 -4.00 2.84 -24.52
N SER A 434 -4.86 3.23 -23.56
CA SER A 434 -6.04 4.08 -23.82
C SER A 434 -5.66 5.52 -24.17
N LYS A 435 -4.46 5.98 -23.76
CA LYS A 435 -3.97 7.37 -23.91
C LYS A 435 -4.84 8.42 -23.21
N GLU A 436 -5.75 8.01 -22.34
CA GLU A 436 -6.63 8.87 -21.54
C GLU A 436 -6.14 8.87 -20.09
N ALA A 437 -6.21 10.06 -19.43
CA ALA A 437 -6.05 10.14 -18.00
C ALA A 437 -7.29 9.52 -17.37
N SER A 438 -7.14 8.34 -16.74
CA SER A 438 -8.24 7.57 -16.18
C SER A 438 -7.76 6.67 -15.05
N CYS A 439 -8.69 6.31 -14.17
CA CYS A 439 -8.45 5.42 -13.05
C CYS A 439 -8.85 4.00 -13.38
N TRP A 440 -7.92 3.06 -13.24
CA TRP A 440 -8.13 1.66 -13.56
C TRP A 440 -7.94 0.77 -12.34
N LEU A 441 -8.89 -0.14 -12.13
CA LEU A 441 -8.89 -1.11 -11.04
C LEU A 441 -8.95 -2.52 -11.62
N ASP A 442 -8.07 -3.38 -11.14
CA ASP A 442 -8.04 -4.79 -11.51
C ASP A 442 -8.11 -5.67 -10.26
N PHE A 443 -8.55 -6.91 -10.40
CA PHE A 443 -8.67 -7.81 -9.25
C PHE A 443 -8.33 -9.26 -9.60
N ALA A 444 -7.98 -10.03 -8.57
CA ALA A 444 -7.80 -11.47 -8.63
C ALA A 444 -8.30 -12.14 -7.34
N ILE A 445 -8.93 -13.31 -7.48
CA ILE A 445 -9.40 -14.12 -6.37
C ILE A 445 -8.56 -15.39 -6.32
N LEU A 446 -7.74 -15.53 -5.28
CA LEU A 446 -6.79 -16.63 -5.17
C LEU A 446 -7.41 -17.81 -4.41
N HIS A 447 -7.64 -18.92 -5.12
CA HIS A 447 -8.23 -20.14 -4.56
C HIS A 447 -7.20 -21.19 -4.13
N GLY A 448 -5.90 -20.91 -4.29
CA GLY A 448 -4.81 -21.84 -3.93
C GLY A 448 -3.43 -21.31 -4.32
N ASP A 449 -2.38 -22.07 -3.99
CA ASP A 449 -0.98 -21.65 -4.13
C ASP A 449 -0.34 -22.16 -5.44
N ARG A 450 -1.04 -22.04 -6.58
CA ARG A 450 -0.56 -22.64 -7.84
C ARG A 450 0.22 -21.69 -8.74
N ALA A 451 -0.03 -20.37 -8.65
CA ALA A 451 0.58 -19.38 -9.54
C ALA A 451 1.46 -18.40 -8.76
N SER A 452 2.65 -18.11 -9.28
CA SER A 452 3.58 -17.16 -8.66
C SER A 452 3.49 -15.74 -9.25
N THR A 453 2.89 -15.58 -10.43
CA THR A 453 2.72 -14.31 -11.12
C THR A 453 1.31 -14.16 -11.70
N LEU A 454 0.87 -12.92 -11.92
CA LEU A 454 -0.42 -12.62 -12.55
C LEU A 454 -0.55 -13.27 -13.94
N ALA A 455 0.54 -13.26 -14.73
CA ALA A 455 0.53 -13.87 -16.05
C ALA A 455 0.28 -15.39 -15.99
N GLN A 456 0.93 -16.09 -15.05
CA GLN A 456 0.71 -17.51 -14.84
C GLN A 456 -0.70 -17.79 -14.31
N PHE A 457 -1.18 -16.97 -13.36
CA PHE A 457 -2.52 -17.08 -12.80
C PHE A 457 -3.59 -16.95 -13.89
N ARG A 458 -3.49 -15.92 -14.74
CA ARG A 458 -4.44 -15.72 -15.85
C ARG A 458 -4.37 -16.83 -16.90
N ALA A 459 -3.17 -17.30 -17.24
CA ALA A 459 -3.01 -18.40 -18.19
C ALA A 459 -3.62 -19.73 -17.67
N GLN A 460 -3.61 -19.96 -16.39
CA GLN A 460 -4.12 -21.20 -15.79
C GLN A 460 -5.62 -21.15 -15.47
N GLU A 461 -6.12 -20.02 -14.95
CA GLU A 461 -7.46 -19.93 -14.39
C GLU A 461 -8.43 -19.15 -15.33
N TYR A 462 -7.91 -18.29 -16.20
CA TYR A 462 -8.74 -17.39 -17.02
C TYR A 462 -8.56 -17.55 -18.54
N THR A 463 -8.16 -18.75 -18.98
CA THR A 463 -8.12 -19.09 -20.39
C THR A 463 -9.17 -20.15 -20.72
N GLY A 464 -10.13 -19.81 -21.56
CA GLY A 464 -11.14 -20.71 -22.09
C GLY A 464 -10.89 -21.06 -23.56
N VAL A 465 -11.67 -22.00 -24.11
CA VAL A 465 -11.58 -22.41 -25.53
C VAL A 465 -11.91 -21.24 -26.47
N CYS A 466 -12.81 -20.36 -26.07
CA CYS A 466 -13.28 -19.24 -26.91
C CYS A 466 -12.44 -17.97 -26.76
N GLY A 467 -11.65 -17.84 -25.68
CA GLY A 467 -10.82 -16.65 -25.42
C GLY A 467 -10.51 -16.45 -23.95
N ASP A 468 -10.22 -15.20 -23.57
CA ASP A 468 -9.85 -14.83 -22.22
C ASP A 468 -11.10 -14.63 -21.34
N LEU A 469 -11.14 -15.31 -20.22
CA LEU A 469 -12.24 -15.26 -19.25
C LEU A 469 -12.21 -14.01 -18.36
N HIS A 470 -11.10 -13.27 -18.36
CA HIS A 470 -10.95 -12.03 -17.62
C HIS A 470 -11.05 -10.82 -18.57
N PHE A 471 -11.97 -9.93 -18.26
CA PHE A 471 -12.21 -8.72 -19.06
C PHE A 471 -11.40 -7.52 -18.58
N GLY A 472 -11.16 -7.41 -17.26
CA GLY A 472 -10.45 -6.29 -16.63
C GLY A 472 -9.09 -5.94 -17.27
N PRO A 473 -8.45 -4.86 -16.85
CA PRO A 473 -8.84 -3.90 -15.81
C PRO A 473 -10.08 -3.06 -16.15
N TYR A 474 -10.77 -2.55 -15.10
CA TYR A 474 -12.01 -1.77 -15.22
C TYR A 474 -11.78 -0.30 -14.86
N ARG A 475 -12.45 0.62 -15.59
CA ARG A 475 -12.40 2.06 -15.30
C ARG A 475 -13.31 2.42 -14.11
N VAL A 476 -12.73 3.09 -13.11
CA VAL A 476 -13.43 3.50 -11.89
C VAL A 476 -14.27 4.78 -12.11
N ASP A 477 -13.79 5.67 -12.95
CA ASP A 477 -14.32 6.99 -13.27
C ASP A 477 -15.23 7.02 -14.51
N ALA A 478 -15.47 5.86 -15.14
CA ALA A 478 -16.34 5.76 -16.32
C ALA A 478 -17.80 5.60 -15.94
N ASP A 479 -18.67 6.15 -16.80
CA ASP A 479 -20.12 5.96 -16.69
C ASP A 479 -20.53 4.49 -16.78
N ALA A 480 -21.64 4.13 -16.14
CA ALA A 480 -22.18 2.77 -16.14
C ALA A 480 -22.51 2.24 -17.54
N GLY A 481 -22.69 3.11 -18.53
CA GLY A 481 -22.88 2.77 -19.95
C GLY A 481 -21.61 2.31 -20.68
N ALA A 482 -20.43 2.54 -20.11
CA ALA A 482 -19.19 2.08 -20.71
C ALA A 482 -18.96 0.60 -20.38
N MET A 483 -18.57 -0.18 -21.37
CA MET A 483 -18.40 -1.64 -21.28
C MET A 483 -17.33 -2.05 -20.27
N ASP A 484 -16.26 -1.29 -20.17
CA ASP A 484 -15.13 -1.48 -19.27
C ASP A 484 -15.25 -0.70 -17.96
N SER A 485 -16.45 -0.19 -17.62
CA SER A 485 -16.67 0.50 -16.36
C SER A 485 -16.81 -0.46 -15.18
N LEU A 486 -16.26 -0.06 -14.04
CA LEU A 486 -16.44 -0.79 -12.79
C LEU A 486 -17.93 -0.84 -12.39
N ALA A 487 -18.69 0.21 -12.69
CA ALA A 487 -20.14 0.25 -12.43
C ALA A 487 -20.90 -0.84 -13.20
N ALA A 488 -20.55 -1.09 -14.48
CA ALA A 488 -21.13 -2.17 -15.27
C ALA A 488 -20.78 -3.55 -14.69
N LEU A 489 -19.52 -3.76 -14.26
CA LEU A 489 -19.12 -5.00 -13.59
C LEU A 489 -19.92 -5.25 -12.32
N LEU A 490 -20.06 -4.24 -11.46
CA LEU A 490 -20.83 -4.36 -10.21
C LEU A 490 -22.32 -4.62 -10.47
N ALA A 491 -22.92 -3.98 -11.47
CA ALA A 491 -24.29 -4.25 -11.89
C ALA A 491 -24.46 -5.68 -12.41
N GLY A 492 -23.50 -6.17 -13.21
CA GLY A 492 -23.44 -7.55 -13.67
C GLY A 492 -23.34 -8.55 -12.52
N ALA A 493 -22.44 -8.32 -11.58
CA ALA A 493 -22.23 -9.17 -10.41
C ALA A 493 -23.49 -9.23 -9.50
N ARG A 494 -24.14 -8.10 -9.25
CA ARG A 494 -25.45 -8.07 -8.53
C ARG A 494 -26.53 -8.80 -9.31
N GLY A 495 -26.54 -8.66 -10.63
CA GLY A 495 -27.45 -9.38 -11.51
C GLY A 495 -27.29 -10.90 -11.39
N MET A 496 -26.05 -11.41 -11.33
CA MET A 496 -25.77 -12.85 -11.22
C MET A 496 -26.40 -13.48 -9.97
N ARG A 497 -26.55 -12.75 -8.86
CA ARG A 497 -27.22 -13.24 -7.65
C ARG A 497 -28.71 -13.51 -7.83
N LYS A 498 -29.35 -12.93 -8.87
CA LYS A 498 -30.77 -13.17 -9.18
C LYS A 498 -30.98 -14.51 -9.91
N LEU A 499 -29.91 -15.12 -10.42
CA LEU A 499 -29.96 -16.45 -11.00
C LEU A 499 -29.90 -17.53 -9.91
N PRO A 500 -30.56 -18.68 -10.13
CA PRO A 500 -30.37 -19.86 -9.27
C PRO A 500 -28.91 -20.26 -9.20
N ASN A 501 -28.37 -20.59 -8.02
CA ASN A 501 -26.98 -20.94 -7.80
C ASN A 501 -26.45 -22.06 -8.73
N ASN A 502 -27.31 -23.04 -9.08
CA ASN A 502 -26.92 -24.10 -10.01
C ASN A 502 -26.68 -23.54 -11.43
N LYS A 503 -27.45 -22.51 -11.86
CA LYS A 503 -27.26 -21.87 -13.16
C LYS A 503 -26.02 -20.97 -13.21
N VAL A 504 -25.70 -20.31 -12.12
CA VAL A 504 -24.43 -19.57 -11.99
C VAL A 504 -23.23 -20.51 -12.08
N LYS A 505 -23.27 -21.64 -11.36
CA LYS A 505 -22.22 -22.67 -11.43
C LYS A 505 -22.09 -23.29 -12.84
N GLU A 506 -23.22 -23.47 -13.51
CA GLU A 506 -23.26 -23.97 -14.88
C GLU A 506 -22.69 -22.94 -15.85
N LEU A 507 -23.03 -21.64 -15.71
CA LEU A 507 -22.44 -20.55 -16.49
C LEU A 507 -20.91 -20.53 -16.34
N ARG A 508 -20.41 -20.55 -15.11
CA ARG A 508 -18.97 -20.60 -14.85
C ARG A 508 -18.28 -21.76 -15.57
N ARG A 509 -18.92 -22.92 -15.59
CA ARG A 509 -18.39 -24.11 -16.28
C ARG A 509 -18.41 -23.96 -17.79
N VAL A 510 -19.54 -23.53 -18.39
CA VAL A 510 -19.66 -23.49 -19.85
C VAL A 510 -18.83 -22.40 -20.49
N LEU A 511 -18.50 -21.31 -19.78
CA LEU A 511 -17.58 -20.28 -20.28
C LEU A 511 -16.18 -20.82 -20.61
N ILE A 512 -15.76 -21.90 -19.96
CA ILE A 512 -14.45 -22.55 -20.20
C ILE A 512 -14.50 -23.41 -21.47
N TYR A 513 -15.68 -23.90 -21.87
CA TYR A 513 -15.85 -24.87 -22.95
C TYR A 513 -16.10 -24.21 -24.32
N SER A 514 -16.51 -25.02 -25.28
CA SER A 514 -16.72 -24.59 -26.65
C SER A 514 -17.95 -23.68 -26.82
N ALA A 515 -17.95 -22.89 -27.90
CA ALA A 515 -19.10 -22.05 -28.26
C ALA A 515 -20.40 -22.85 -28.42
N HIS A 516 -20.32 -24.12 -28.87
CA HIS A 516 -21.49 -24.98 -29.00
C HIS A 516 -22.15 -25.28 -27.63
N GLU A 517 -21.36 -25.61 -26.61
CA GLU A 517 -21.88 -25.86 -25.25
C GLU A 517 -22.45 -24.60 -24.63
N GLN A 518 -21.86 -23.45 -24.90
CA GLN A 518 -22.36 -22.15 -24.46
C GLN A 518 -23.71 -21.84 -25.10
N GLN A 519 -23.88 -22.06 -26.39
CA GLN A 519 -25.17 -21.88 -27.09
C GLN A 519 -26.25 -22.85 -26.59
N GLN A 520 -25.90 -24.09 -26.30
CA GLN A 520 -26.83 -25.05 -25.68
C GLN A 520 -27.32 -24.56 -24.31
N PHE A 521 -26.42 -24.04 -23.48
CA PHE A 521 -26.76 -23.47 -22.19
C PHE A 521 -27.68 -22.24 -22.30
N LEU A 522 -27.38 -21.32 -23.24
CA LEU A 522 -28.24 -20.16 -23.50
C LEU A 522 -29.63 -20.57 -23.99
N ALA A 523 -29.73 -21.57 -24.88
CA ALA A 523 -31.01 -22.11 -25.34
C ALA A 523 -31.80 -22.75 -24.21
N GLN A 524 -31.11 -23.49 -23.32
CA GLN A 524 -31.73 -24.09 -22.13
C GLN A 524 -32.30 -23.03 -21.15
N LEU A 525 -31.52 -21.95 -20.91
CA LEU A 525 -32.00 -20.82 -20.10
C LEU A 525 -33.25 -20.18 -20.72
N GLY A 526 -33.21 -19.94 -22.04
CA GLY A 526 -34.37 -19.40 -22.78
C GLY A 526 -35.62 -20.27 -22.66
N TYR A 527 -35.47 -21.59 -22.76
CA TYR A 527 -36.55 -22.53 -22.56
C TYR A 527 -37.16 -22.47 -21.14
N LEU A 528 -36.32 -22.20 -20.13
CA LEU A 528 -36.76 -22.01 -18.74
C LEU A 528 -37.33 -20.60 -18.47
N GLY A 529 -37.40 -19.74 -19.48
CA GLY A 529 -37.84 -18.34 -19.33
C GLY A 529 -36.82 -17.48 -18.61
N MET A 530 -35.57 -17.92 -18.52
CA MET A 530 -34.45 -17.21 -17.87
C MET A 530 -33.53 -16.57 -18.91
N ARG A 531 -32.84 -15.52 -18.49
CA ARG A 531 -31.76 -14.87 -19.26
C ARG A 531 -30.60 -14.61 -18.35
N ILE A 532 -29.38 -14.53 -18.90
CA ILE A 532 -28.23 -14.06 -18.17
C ILE A 532 -28.43 -12.58 -17.86
N PRO A 533 -28.33 -12.16 -16.60
CA PRO A 533 -28.40 -10.75 -16.24
C PRO A 533 -27.24 -9.98 -16.86
N SER A 534 -27.55 -9.04 -17.72
CA SER A 534 -26.56 -8.22 -18.42
C SER A 534 -26.89 -6.75 -18.20
N PRO A 535 -25.95 -5.94 -17.72
CA PRO A 535 -26.07 -4.49 -17.71
C PRO A 535 -26.24 -3.98 -19.16
N GLU A 536 -26.81 -2.78 -19.34
CA GLU A 536 -26.98 -2.18 -20.65
C GLU A 536 -25.67 -2.10 -21.45
N ALA A 537 -24.58 -1.82 -20.77
CA ALA A 537 -23.23 -1.79 -21.36
C ALA A 537 -22.80 -3.12 -21.98
N TRP A 538 -23.41 -4.26 -21.61
CA TRP A 538 -23.03 -5.60 -22.08
C TRP A 538 -24.02 -6.21 -23.07
N ARG A 539 -24.91 -5.44 -23.64
CA ARG A 539 -25.92 -5.95 -24.61
C ARG A 539 -25.32 -6.71 -25.78
N ASP A 540 -24.16 -6.28 -26.26
CA ASP A 540 -23.49 -6.94 -27.38
C ASP A 540 -22.96 -8.35 -27.03
N TYR A 541 -22.81 -8.67 -25.73
CA TYR A 541 -22.34 -9.95 -25.24
C TYR A 541 -23.48 -10.97 -24.96
N GLU A 542 -24.74 -10.53 -24.94
CA GLU A 542 -25.86 -11.39 -24.56
C GLU A 542 -26.05 -12.60 -25.46
N LYS A 543 -25.71 -12.48 -26.75
CA LYS A 543 -25.92 -13.54 -27.75
C LYS A 543 -24.85 -14.62 -27.69
N ASP A 544 -23.60 -14.22 -27.55
CA ASP A 544 -22.45 -15.10 -27.74
C ASP A 544 -21.58 -15.21 -26.49
N LEU A 545 -21.87 -14.46 -25.42
CA LEU A 545 -21.11 -14.33 -24.17
C LEU A 545 -19.70 -13.73 -24.34
N TRP A 546 -19.30 -13.39 -25.55
CA TRP A 546 -17.95 -12.93 -25.91
C TRP A 546 -17.97 -11.67 -26.75
N GLY A 547 -17.01 -10.81 -26.52
CA GLY A 547 -16.73 -9.66 -27.38
C GLY A 547 -15.98 -10.03 -28.66
N LYS A 548 -15.88 -9.07 -29.57
CA LYS A 548 -15.05 -9.20 -30.79
C LYS A 548 -13.58 -9.39 -30.47
N ASP A 549 -13.14 -8.92 -29.31
CA ASP A 549 -11.79 -9.06 -28.76
C ASP A 549 -11.53 -10.42 -28.09
N LYS A 550 -12.51 -11.34 -28.14
CA LYS A 550 -12.47 -12.65 -27.50
C LYS A 550 -12.29 -12.59 -25.98
N ARG A 551 -12.86 -11.58 -25.34
CA ARG A 551 -12.93 -11.48 -23.87
C ARG A 551 -14.39 -11.51 -23.40
N THR A 552 -14.60 -11.94 -22.14
CA THR A 552 -15.93 -11.99 -21.54
C THR A 552 -15.93 -11.34 -20.16
N PRO A 553 -16.89 -10.46 -19.82
CA PRO A 553 -17.03 -9.89 -18.48
C PRO A 553 -17.81 -10.81 -17.53
N TYR A 554 -18.45 -11.86 -18.04
CA TYR A 554 -19.35 -12.71 -17.25
C TYR A 554 -18.62 -13.54 -16.20
N MET A 555 -17.40 -14.00 -16.47
CA MET A 555 -16.61 -14.73 -15.48
C MET A 555 -16.25 -13.82 -14.31
N ASP A 556 -15.79 -12.60 -14.59
CA ASP A 556 -15.47 -11.59 -13.56
C ASP A 556 -16.69 -11.28 -12.70
N ALA A 557 -17.87 -11.13 -13.31
CA ALA A 557 -19.13 -10.90 -12.59
C ALA A 557 -19.53 -12.08 -11.70
N VAL A 558 -19.39 -13.32 -12.19
CA VAL A 558 -19.69 -14.55 -11.43
C VAL A 558 -18.74 -14.69 -10.24
N GLU A 559 -17.47 -14.39 -10.40
CA GLU A 559 -16.51 -14.50 -9.30
C GLU A 559 -16.68 -13.40 -8.27
N LEU A 560 -16.94 -12.17 -8.73
CA LEU A 560 -17.07 -11.03 -7.86
C LEU A 560 -18.41 -10.99 -7.08
N MET A 561 -19.43 -11.69 -7.54
CA MET A 561 -20.78 -11.63 -6.93
C MET A 561 -20.79 -11.98 -5.43
N ASP A 562 -19.90 -12.86 -4.98
CA ASP A 562 -19.79 -13.24 -3.57
C ASP A 562 -19.03 -12.20 -2.71
N TYR A 563 -18.33 -11.25 -3.34
CA TYR A 563 -17.43 -10.29 -2.71
C TYR A 563 -17.89 -8.83 -2.85
N ILE A 564 -19.18 -8.61 -3.06
CA ILE A 564 -19.81 -7.28 -3.05
C ILE A 564 -20.94 -7.22 -2.03
N ILE A 565 -21.27 -6.03 -1.54
CA ILE A 565 -22.44 -5.80 -0.67
C ILE A 565 -23.69 -5.62 -1.53
N GLU A 566 -24.85 -6.02 -1.00
CA GLU A 566 -26.11 -6.10 -1.77
C GLU A 566 -26.75 -4.75 -2.07
N ASP A 567 -26.59 -3.76 -1.19
CA ASP A 567 -27.32 -2.50 -1.27
C ASP A 567 -26.80 -1.56 -2.38
N GLU A 568 -27.75 -0.98 -3.13
CA GLU A 568 -27.45 -0.03 -4.22
C GLU A 568 -27.20 1.41 -3.73
N GLU A 569 -27.55 1.75 -2.48
CA GLU A 569 -27.73 3.15 -2.05
C GLU A 569 -26.48 3.89 -1.52
N VAL A 570 -25.35 3.23 -1.35
CA VAL A 570 -24.17 3.91 -0.77
C VAL A 570 -22.92 3.70 -1.63
N CYS A 571 -22.39 4.80 -2.11
CA CYS A 571 -21.04 4.96 -2.70
C CYS A 571 -20.84 4.48 -4.14
N ILE A 572 -21.57 5.05 -5.07
CA ILE A 572 -21.03 5.21 -6.42
C ILE A 572 -20.84 6.69 -6.70
#